data_32d97746d355d42b33cd31d49e2f4239
#
_entry.id   32d97746d355d42b33cd31d49e2f4239
#
_cell.length_a   1.000
_cell.length_b   1.000
_cell.length_c   1.000
_cell.angle_alpha   90.00
_cell.angle_beta   90.00
_cell.angle_gamma   90.00
#
_symmetry.space_group_name_H-M   'P 1'
#
loop_
_entity.id
_entity.type
_entity.pdbx_description
1 polymer ?
#
loop_
_entity_poly.entity_id
_entity_poly.type
_entity_poly.pdbx_seq_one_letter_code
_entity_poly.pdbx_strand_id
1 'polypeptide(L)'
;NDRLDTVVCRDFDGHSELETVKKLGNLNLNRAQTKSTMLFFVVDVCSEGKRLSRNYYFTNYEVRRGIIMSMPRTEITMKRDGRQITVTNVGKLPAIGVYVESPRYAHEFIASKNYLWLDPGESQIIEVNVDYPVCVKGWNIN
;
A
#
# COMPACT_ATOMS: atom_id res chain seq x y z
N ASN A 1 -9.63 3.02 8.17
CA ASN A 1 -9.94 2.03 9.20
C ASN A 1 -9.95 0.61 8.59
N ASP A 2 -10.27 -0.40 9.37
CA ASP A 2 -10.34 -1.81 8.94
C ASP A 2 -11.44 -2.13 7.92
N ARG A 3 -12.41 -1.23 7.74
CA ARG A 3 -13.42 -1.27 6.66
C ARG A 3 -12.96 -0.54 5.40
N LEU A 4 -11.76 0.04 5.44
CA LEU A 4 -11.16 0.86 4.39
C LEU A 4 -11.90 2.18 4.13
N ASP A 5 -12.69 2.67 5.12
CA ASP A 5 -13.25 4.00 5.06
C ASP A 5 -12.20 5.05 5.42
N THR A 6 -12.17 6.16 4.68
CA THR A 6 -11.36 7.32 5.04
C THR A 6 -11.95 8.00 6.27
N VAL A 7 -11.21 8.07 7.36
CA VAL A 7 -11.67 8.69 8.63
C VAL A 7 -11.22 10.14 8.73
N VAL A 8 -10.03 10.44 8.23
CA VAL A 8 -9.43 11.79 8.16
C VAL A 8 -8.53 11.87 6.96
N CYS A 9 -8.58 12.98 6.24
CA CYS A 9 -7.62 13.35 5.23
C CYS A 9 -7.11 14.76 5.53
N ARG A 10 -5.81 15.00 5.46
CA ARG A 10 -5.19 16.30 5.64
C ARG A 10 -3.98 16.47 4.76
N ASP A 11 -3.85 17.65 4.19
CA ASP A 11 -2.67 18.08 3.47
C ASP A 11 -1.79 18.94 4.37
N PHE A 12 -0.48 18.80 4.22
CA PHE A 12 0.52 19.61 4.90
C PHE A 12 1.50 20.11 3.86
N ASP A 13 1.59 21.43 3.74
CA ASP A 13 2.59 22.05 2.90
C ASP A 13 3.87 22.31 3.68
N GLY A 14 5.00 22.09 3.02
CA GLY A 14 6.28 22.33 3.63
C GLY A 14 7.43 22.35 2.65
N HIS A 15 8.49 23.00 3.08
CA HIS A 15 9.78 22.97 2.43
C HIS A 15 10.79 22.44 3.44
N SER A 16 11.65 21.51 3.04
CA SER A 16 12.74 20.99 3.86
C SER A 16 14.05 21.20 3.11
N GLU A 17 15.02 21.73 3.80
CA GLU A 17 16.40 21.80 3.32
C GLU A 17 17.03 20.40 3.36
N LEU A 18 18.10 20.21 2.61
CA LEU A 18 18.85 18.97 2.59
C LEU A 18 19.28 18.58 4.02
N GLU A 19 19.17 17.30 4.37
CA GLU A 19 19.59 16.75 5.66
C GLU A 19 18.87 17.32 6.90
N THR A 20 17.71 17.93 6.72
CA THR A 20 16.90 18.45 7.84
C THR A 20 15.64 17.62 8.05
N VAL A 21 15.21 17.57 9.32
CA VAL A 21 13.91 17.00 9.71
C VAL A 21 13.01 18.13 10.16
N LYS A 22 11.85 18.27 9.51
CA LYS A 22 10.88 19.30 9.83
C LYS A 22 9.54 18.67 10.21
N LYS A 23 8.99 19.10 11.35
CA LYS A 23 7.64 18.74 11.74
C LYS A 23 6.64 19.60 10.96
N LEU A 24 5.86 19.00 10.07
CA LEU A 24 4.86 19.70 9.27
C LEU A 24 3.54 19.92 10.01
N GLY A 25 3.18 19.01 10.93
CA GLY A 25 1.93 19.13 11.65
C GLY A 25 1.64 17.95 12.58
N ASN A 26 0.42 17.93 13.10
CA ASN A 26 -0.11 16.83 13.90
C ASN A 26 -1.44 16.36 13.30
N LEU A 27 -1.63 15.05 13.27
CA LEU A 27 -2.91 14.44 12.98
C LEU A 27 -3.58 14.07 14.31
N ASN A 28 -4.60 14.83 14.69
CA ASN A 28 -5.38 14.58 15.90
C ASN A 28 -6.58 13.71 15.54
N LEU A 29 -6.65 12.52 16.12
CA LEU A 29 -7.78 11.61 15.98
C LEU A 29 -8.69 11.75 17.21
N ASN A 30 -9.99 11.82 17.00
CA ASN A 30 -10.93 11.82 18.10
C ASN A 30 -11.10 10.39 18.67
N ARG A 31 -11.72 10.29 19.87
CA ARG A 31 -11.88 9.02 20.56
C ARG A 31 -12.72 7.99 19.78
N ALA A 32 -13.68 8.44 18.97
CA ALA A 32 -14.48 7.55 18.13
C ALA A 32 -13.65 6.94 17.00
N GLN A 33 -12.74 7.73 16.40
CA GLN A 33 -11.82 7.29 15.36
C GLN A 33 -10.78 6.30 15.90
N THR A 34 -10.27 6.52 17.12
CA THR A 34 -9.28 5.63 17.77
C THR A 34 -9.88 4.35 18.33
N LYS A 35 -11.20 4.28 18.48
CA LYS A 35 -11.91 3.02 18.83
C LYS A 35 -12.01 2.04 17.68
N SER A 36 -11.72 2.49 16.45
CA SER A 36 -11.58 1.58 15.33
C SER A 36 -10.50 0.55 15.65
N THR A 37 -10.76 -0.67 15.28
CA THR A 37 -9.93 -1.80 15.65
C THR A 37 -8.55 -1.77 15.00
N MET A 38 -8.44 -1.16 13.83
CA MET A 38 -7.19 -0.95 13.10
C MET A 38 -7.29 0.33 12.29
N LEU A 39 -6.24 1.12 12.29
CA LEU A 39 -6.12 2.31 11.46
C LEU A 39 -4.93 2.15 10.52
N PHE A 40 -5.14 2.51 9.27
CA PHE A 40 -4.07 2.69 8.29
C PHE A 40 -3.77 4.18 8.16
N PHE A 41 -2.50 4.53 8.18
CA PHE A 41 -1.99 5.86 7.87
C PHE A 41 -1.29 5.78 6.54
N VAL A 42 -1.90 6.31 5.51
CA VAL A 42 -1.30 6.42 4.18
C VAL A 42 -0.71 7.80 4.06
N VAL A 43 0.58 7.88 3.78
CA VAL A 43 1.34 9.13 3.68
C VAL A 43 1.89 9.26 2.27
N ASP A 44 1.40 10.24 1.55
CA ASP A 44 1.88 10.60 0.22
C ASP A 44 2.79 11.82 0.30
N VAL A 45 3.91 11.76 -0.39
CA VAL A 45 4.75 12.92 -0.66
C VAL A 45 4.53 13.30 -2.12
N CYS A 46 4.09 14.55 -2.32
CA CYS A 46 3.79 15.08 -3.64
C CYS A 46 4.64 16.32 -3.92
N SER A 47 5.00 16.53 -5.17
CA SER A 47 5.60 17.75 -5.67
C SER A 47 5.01 18.07 -7.05
N GLU A 48 4.65 19.33 -7.27
CA GLU A 48 4.08 19.80 -8.54
C GLU A 48 2.88 18.95 -9.02
N GLY A 49 2.02 18.53 -8.09
CA GLY A 49 0.86 17.70 -8.37
C GLY A 49 1.16 16.22 -8.67
N LYS A 50 2.43 15.81 -8.61
CA LYS A 50 2.85 14.42 -8.83
C LYS A 50 3.21 13.76 -7.51
N ARG A 51 2.68 12.57 -7.25
CA ARG A 51 3.09 11.73 -6.12
C ARG A 51 4.50 11.17 -6.36
N LEU A 52 5.44 11.54 -5.48
CA LEU A 52 6.82 11.07 -5.50
C LEU A 52 7.00 9.77 -4.73
N SER A 53 6.33 9.65 -3.58
CA SER A 53 6.36 8.43 -2.78
C SER A 53 5.06 8.23 -2.02
N ARG A 54 4.80 6.98 -1.65
CA ARG A 54 3.74 6.56 -0.75
C ARG A 54 4.29 5.57 0.25
N ASN A 55 3.99 5.82 1.52
CA ASN A 55 4.20 4.86 2.59
C ASN A 55 2.88 4.65 3.34
N TYR A 56 2.73 3.50 3.96
CA TYR A 56 1.60 3.26 4.85
C TYR A 56 2.05 2.56 6.12
N TYR A 57 1.33 2.87 7.18
CA TYR A 57 1.56 2.35 8.53
C TYR A 57 0.21 1.90 9.09
N PHE A 58 0.24 1.04 10.09
CA PHE A 58 -0.98 0.59 10.74
C PHE A 58 -0.78 0.42 12.24
N THR A 59 -1.89 0.53 12.98
CA THR A 59 -1.92 0.41 14.45
C THR A 59 -2.70 -0.82 14.88
N ASN A 60 -2.48 -1.22 16.13
CA ASN A 60 -3.25 -2.27 16.82
C ASN A 60 -3.17 -3.67 16.20
N TYR A 61 -2.16 -3.94 15.39
CA TYR A 61 -1.96 -5.25 14.77
C TYR A 61 -1.86 -6.38 15.80
N GLU A 62 -1.17 -6.15 16.92
CA GLU A 62 -0.96 -7.16 17.96
C GLU A 62 -2.25 -7.58 18.66
N VAL A 63 -3.21 -6.67 18.78
CA VAL A 63 -4.48 -6.90 19.48
C VAL A 63 -5.46 -7.73 18.67
N ARG A 64 -5.35 -7.70 17.32
CA ARG A 64 -6.31 -8.36 16.42
C ARG A 64 -5.66 -8.93 15.16
N ARG A 65 -4.84 -9.95 15.32
CA ARG A 65 -4.15 -10.63 14.19
C ARG A 65 -5.08 -11.10 13.06
N GLY A 66 -6.35 -11.39 13.36
CA GLY A 66 -7.34 -11.82 12.35
C GLY A 66 -7.96 -10.70 11.51
N ILE A 67 -7.76 -9.43 11.86
CA ILE A 67 -8.40 -8.30 11.15
C ILE A 67 -8.00 -8.22 9.68
N ILE A 68 -6.72 -8.41 9.38
CA ILE A 68 -6.23 -8.39 7.99
C ILE A 68 -6.98 -9.41 7.13
N MET A 69 -7.26 -10.60 7.69
CA MET A 69 -7.98 -11.66 6.99
C MET A 69 -9.47 -11.37 6.80
N SER A 70 -10.05 -10.49 7.62
CA SER A 70 -11.46 -10.10 7.58
C SER A 70 -11.73 -8.77 6.86
N MET A 71 -10.69 -8.10 6.37
CA MET A 71 -10.87 -6.86 5.61
C MET A 71 -11.69 -7.06 4.34
N PRO A 72 -12.45 -6.04 3.91
CA PRO A 72 -13.16 -6.08 2.65
C PRO A 72 -12.21 -6.38 1.49
N ARG A 73 -12.63 -7.28 0.61
CA ARG A 73 -11.83 -7.73 -0.54
C ARG A 73 -11.92 -6.76 -1.70
N THR A 74 -10.86 -6.71 -2.49
CA THR A 74 -10.79 -5.98 -3.76
C THR A 74 -10.20 -6.88 -4.84
N GLU A 75 -10.23 -6.41 -6.09
CA GLU A 75 -9.78 -7.16 -7.26
C GLU A 75 -8.59 -6.48 -7.89
N ILE A 76 -7.62 -7.28 -8.30
CA ILE A 76 -6.47 -6.82 -9.06
C ILE A 76 -6.35 -7.59 -10.37
N THR A 77 -5.75 -6.95 -11.37
CA THR A 77 -5.29 -7.61 -12.60
C THR A 77 -3.79 -7.54 -12.71
N MET A 78 -3.22 -8.52 -13.37
CA MET A 78 -1.79 -8.60 -13.65
C MET A 78 -1.59 -8.76 -15.15
N LYS A 79 -0.71 -7.93 -15.72
CA LYS A 79 -0.15 -8.11 -17.06
C LYS A 79 1.34 -8.26 -16.96
N ARG A 80 1.90 -9.17 -17.73
CA ARG A 80 3.35 -9.39 -17.79
C ARG A 80 3.87 -9.09 -19.19
N ASP A 81 4.98 -8.37 -19.24
CA ASP A 81 5.77 -8.15 -20.46
C ASP A 81 7.25 -8.38 -20.09
N GLY A 82 7.78 -9.53 -20.49
CA GLY A 82 9.11 -9.96 -20.10
C GLY A 82 9.29 -10.00 -18.59
N ARG A 83 10.16 -9.13 -18.07
CA ARG A 83 10.43 -8.96 -16.64
C ARG A 83 9.62 -7.86 -15.97
N GLN A 84 8.79 -7.17 -16.73
CA GLN A 84 7.90 -6.16 -16.17
C GLN A 84 6.51 -6.75 -15.89
N ILE A 85 6.01 -6.48 -14.71
CA ILE A 85 4.69 -6.90 -14.25
C ILE A 85 3.91 -5.63 -13.92
N THR A 86 2.86 -5.37 -14.68
CA THR A 86 1.91 -4.30 -14.37
C THR A 86 0.80 -4.88 -13.52
N VAL A 87 0.67 -4.37 -12.31
CA VAL A 87 -0.42 -4.72 -11.38
C VAL A 87 -1.38 -3.54 -11.30
N THR A 88 -2.66 -3.78 -11.52
CA THR A 88 -3.71 -2.76 -11.50
C THR A 88 -4.80 -3.16 -10.52
N ASN A 89 -5.16 -2.25 -9.61
CA ASN A 89 -6.34 -2.41 -8.78
C ASN A 89 -7.59 -2.03 -9.60
N VAL A 90 -8.37 -3.02 -10.01
CA VAL A 90 -9.62 -2.84 -10.78
C VAL A 90 -10.86 -2.83 -9.89
N GLY A 91 -10.68 -3.06 -8.59
CA GLY A 91 -11.75 -3.02 -7.61
C GLY A 91 -12.08 -1.62 -7.11
N LYS A 92 -13.04 -1.54 -6.19
CA LYS A 92 -13.55 -0.27 -5.62
C LYS A 92 -12.89 0.14 -4.30
N LEU A 93 -12.08 -0.72 -3.72
CA LEU A 93 -11.40 -0.51 -2.45
C LEU A 93 -9.88 -0.55 -2.66
N PRO A 94 -9.09 0.08 -1.79
CA PRO A 94 -7.63 -0.04 -1.85
C PRO A 94 -7.19 -1.51 -1.78
N ALA A 95 -6.21 -1.88 -2.59
CA ALA A 95 -5.49 -3.15 -2.48
C ALA A 95 -4.24 -2.94 -1.61
N ILE A 96 -4.13 -3.71 -0.52
CA ILE A 96 -3.15 -3.50 0.54
C ILE A 96 -2.15 -4.63 0.60
N GLY A 97 -0.88 -4.27 0.82
CA GLY A 97 0.20 -5.23 0.97
C GLY A 97 0.40 -6.06 -0.29
N VAL A 98 0.21 -5.45 -1.47
CA VAL A 98 0.35 -6.14 -2.76
C VAL A 98 1.81 -6.44 -3.05
N TYR A 99 2.12 -7.68 -3.34
CA TYR A 99 3.48 -8.14 -3.63
C TYR A 99 3.50 -9.22 -4.71
N VAL A 100 4.65 -9.38 -5.32
CA VAL A 100 4.91 -10.46 -6.28
C VAL A 100 5.66 -11.59 -5.58
N GLU A 101 5.24 -12.80 -5.80
CA GLU A 101 5.84 -13.99 -5.22
C GLU A 101 6.24 -15.00 -6.30
N SER A 102 7.40 -15.60 -6.09
CA SER A 102 7.84 -16.73 -6.88
C SER A 102 7.33 -18.05 -6.25
N PRO A 103 6.66 -18.91 -7.02
CA PRO A 103 6.23 -20.21 -6.50
C PRO A 103 7.37 -21.22 -6.37
N ARG A 104 8.56 -20.93 -6.88
CA ARG A 104 9.65 -21.89 -6.97
C ARG A 104 10.75 -21.73 -5.93
N TYR A 105 11.45 -20.59 -5.89
CA TYR A 105 12.61 -20.42 -5.00
C TYR A 105 12.68 -18.99 -4.51
N ALA A 106 12.34 -18.77 -3.25
CA ALA A 106 12.24 -17.42 -2.69
C ALA A 106 13.57 -16.66 -2.60
N HIS A 107 14.70 -17.36 -2.44
CA HIS A 107 16.01 -16.74 -2.24
C HIS A 107 16.67 -16.22 -3.53
N GLU A 108 16.22 -16.67 -4.70
CA GLU A 108 16.72 -16.20 -6.00
C GLU A 108 15.82 -15.13 -6.63
N PHE A 109 14.65 -14.87 -6.04
CA PHE A 109 13.66 -13.97 -6.58
C PHE A 109 13.81 -12.57 -6.00
N ILE A 110 13.90 -11.57 -6.89
CA ILE A 110 13.95 -10.15 -6.55
C ILE A 110 12.86 -9.43 -7.32
N ALA A 111 12.05 -8.67 -6.61
CA ALA A 111 11.11 -7.72 -7.18
C ALA A 111 11.51 -6.29 -6.79
N SER A 112 11.40 -5.36 -7.72
CA SER A 112 11.79 -3.96 -7.51
C SER A 112 10.92 -3.24 -6.48
N LYS A 113 9.69 -3.72 -6.28
CA LYS A 113 8.72 -3.18 -5.32
C LYS A 113 7.90 -4.33 -4.74
N ASN A 114 7.58 -4.24 -3.45
CA ASN A 114 6.69 -5.16 -2.76
C ASN A 114 5.87 -4.43 -1.70
N TYR A 115 4.81 -5.07 -1.22
CA TYR A 115 3.92 -4.56 -0.17
C TYR A 115 3.33 -3.20 -0.51
N LEU A 116 2.81 -3.08 -1.74
CA LEU A 116 2.24 -1.85 -2.25
C LEU A 116 0.85 -1.58 -1.66
N TRP A 117 0.51 -0.31 -1.58
CA TRP A 117 -0.86 0.19 -1.43
C TRP A 117 -1.29 0.75 -2.78
N LEU A 118 -2.34 0.19 -3.37
CA LEU A 118 -2.90 0.63 -4.64
C LEU A 118 -4.32 1.14 -4.43
N ASP A 119 -4.54 2.41 -4.72
CA ASP A 119 -5.90 2.97 -4.73
C ASP A 119 -6.74 2.36 -5.88
N PRO A 120 -8.08 2.45 -5.83
CA PRO A 120 -8.92 2.06 -6.94
C PRO A 120 -8.48 2.70 -8.27
N GLY A 121 -8.28 1.88 -9.31
CA GLY A 121 -7.80 2.32 -10.62
C GLY A 121 -6.29 2.54 -10.71
N GLU A 122 -5.55 2.46 -9.62
CA GLU A 122 -4.09 2.65 -9.63
C GLU A 122 -3.37 1.45 -10.22
N SER A 123 -2.33 1.73 -11.01
CA SER A 123 -1.42 0.72 -11.58
C SER A 123 0.01 0.98 -11.14
N GLN A 124 0.75 -0.10 -10.90
CA GLN A 124 2.18 -0.06 -10.63
C GLN A 124 2.93 -1.07 -11.49
N ILE A 125 4.10 -0.67 -11.96
CA ILE A 125 5.03 -1.55 -12.67
C ILE A 125 6.04 -2.06 -11.67
N ILE A 126 6.19 -3.37 -11.62
CA ILE A 126 7.15 -4.10 -10.78
C ILE A 126 8.10 -4.85 -11.71
N GLU A 127 9.37 -4.62 -11.56
CA GLU A 127 10.40 -5.38 -12.28
C GLU A 127 10.81 -6.59 -11.46
N VAL A 128 10.97 -7.74 -12.13
CA VAL A 128 11.43 -8.99 -11.52
C VAL A 128 12.68 -9.50 -12.26
N ASN A 129 13.54 -10.19 -11.53
CA ASN A 129 14.78 -10.73 -12.08
C ASN A 129 14.62 -12.09 -12.79
N VAL A 130 13.39 -12.57 -12.95
CA VAL A 130 13.09 -13.93 -13.46
C VAL A 130 12.16 -13.90 -14.65
N ASP A 131 12.26 -14.91 -15.50
CA ASP A 131 11.43 -15.06 -16.71
C ASP A 131 10.33 -16.13 -16.56
N TYR A 132 10.37 -16.93 -15.51
CA TYR A 132 9.34 -17.94 -15.21
C TYR A 132 8.09 -17.32 -14.56
N PRO A 133 6.95 -18.02 -14.55
CA PRO A 133 5.71 -17.51 -13.97
C PRO A 133 5.83 -17.15 -12.50
N VAL A 134 5.24 -16.01 -12.13
CA VAL A 134 5.11 -15.51 -10.77
C VAL A 134 3.64 -15.24 -10.47
N CYS A 135 3.30 -15.08 -9.20
CA CYS A 135 1.95 -14.71 -8.78
C CYS A 135 1.95 -13.39 -8.01
N VAL A 136 0.84 -12.69 -8.09
CA VAL A 136 0.60 -11.47 -7.30
C VAL A 136 -0.29 -11.85 -6.14
N LYS A 137 0.07 -11.41 -4.95
CA LYS A 137 -0.67 -11.61 -3.70
C LYS A 137 -0.86 -10.28 -2.98
N GLY A 138 -1.73 -10.27 -2.00
CA GLY A 138 -1.95 -9.12 -1.12
C GLY A 138 -2.84 -9.51 0.05
N TRP A 139 -2.99 -8.58 1.00
CA TRP A 139 -3.69 -8.88 2.24
C TRP A 139 -5.21 -8.97 2.07
N ASN A 140 -5.78 -8.16 1.17
CA ASN A 140 -7.22 -8.07 0.94
C ASN A 140 -7.61 -8.26 -0.53
N ILE A 141 -6.80 -8.95 -1.30
CA ILE A 141 -7.13 -9.30 -2.69
C ILE A 141 -7.67 -10.74 -2.79
N ASN A 142 -8.46 -11.00 -3.82
CA ASN A 142 -8.98 -12.33 -4.15
C ASN A 142 -7.95 -13.12 -4.97
#